data_10af5c041146762c77ecbdb88f5f1f9b
#
_entry.id   10af5c041146762c77ecbdb88f5f1f9b
#
_cell.length_a   1.000
_cell.length_b   1.000
_cell.length_c   1.000
_cell.angle_alpha   90.00
_cell.angle_beta   90.00
_cell.angle_gamma   90.00
#
_symmetry.space_group_name_H-M   'P 1'
#
loop_
_entity.id
_entity.type
_entity.pdbx_description
1 polymer ?
#
loop_
_entity_poly.entity_id
_entity_poly.type
_entity_poly.pdbx_seq_one_letter_code
_entity_poly.pdbx_strand_id
1 'polypeptide(L)'
;AKVITISGPDGYIYDPDGISGEKIDYMLELRASGNDIVAPYAEKYPGATFVEGKRPWEVKADIALPCATQNELEIADAKTLIANGVKLVAEGANMPTTIEATEAFLEAGVLFGPGKAANAGGVATSGLEMAQSSQRLYWTAEEVDKQLHRIMLDIHANCKKYGSAEGQANINYVVGANVAGFVKVADAMLAQGVY
;
A
#
# COMPACT_ATOMS: atom_id res chain seq x y z
N ALA A 1 -8.32 -5.20 10.96
CA ALA A 1 -8.02 -6.24 9.96
C ALA A 1 -7.17 -7.34 10.59
N LYS A 2 -7.23 -8.55 10.06
CA LYS A 2 -6.37 -9.67 10.45
C LYS A 2 -5.32 -9.90 9.36
N VAL A 3 -4.04 -9.73 9.69
CA VAL A 3 -2.93 -10.05 8.79
C VAL A 3 -2.70 -11.55 8.84
N ILE A 4 -2.74 -12.21 7.69
CA ILE A 4 -2.62 -13.67 7.58
C ILE A 4 -1.41 -14.11 6.77
N THR A 5 -0.79 -13.21 6.01
CA THR A 5 0.43 -13.48 5.24
C THR A 5 1.44 -12.37 5.38
N ILE A 6 2.71 -12.73 5.43
CA ILE A 6 3.85 -11.82 5.26
C ILE A 6 4.84 -12.52 4.34
N SER A 7 5.39 -11.79 3.35
CA SER A 7 6.40 -12.31 2.43
C SER A 7 7.77 -11.69 2.68
N GLY A 8 8.79 -12.46 2.40
CA GLY A 8 10.20 -12.08 2.39
C GLY A 8 10.87 -12.50 1.08
N PRO A 9 12.18 -12.31 0.94
CA PRO A 9 12.93 -12.73 -0.24
C PRO A 9 12.99 -14.24 -0.41
N ASP A 10 12.78 -15.00 0.66
CA ASP A 10 12.82 -16.46 0.72
C ASP A 10 11.45 -17.13 0.39
N GLY A 11 10.36 -16.38 0.49
CA GLY A 11 9.02 -16.91 0.26
C GLY A 11 7.96 -16.16 1.08
N TYR A 12 6.91 -16.85 1.50
CA TYR A 12 5.92 -16.25 2.37
C TYR A 12 5.48 -17.19 3.50
N ILE A 13 5.00 -16.60 4.59
CA ILE A 13 4.30 -17.30 5.66
C ILE A 13 2.80 -17.11 5.52
N TYR A 14 2.05 -18.16 5.83
CA TYR A 14 0.60 -18.14 6.01
C TYR A 14 0.27 -18.55 7.43
N ASP A 15 -0.37 -17.65 8.18
CA ASP A 15 -0.82 -17.90 9.54
C ASP A 15 -2.33 -17.66 9.63
N PRO A 16 -3.15 -18.72 9.64
CA PRO A 16 -4.61 -18.59 9.65
C PRO A 16 -5.14 -17.95 10.95
N ASP A 17 -4.38 -18.03 12.05
CA ASP A 17 -4.76 -17.43 13.33
C ASP A 17 -4.50 -15.92 13.36
N GLY A 18 -3.67 -15.45 12.44
CA GLY A 18 -3.30 -14.05 12.30
C GLY A 18 -1.98 -13.70 12.99
N ILE A 19 -1.37 -12.65 12.46
CA ILE A 19 -0.07 -12.13 12.90
C ILE A 19 -0.32 -10.83 13.69
N SER A 20 -0.16 -10.89 15.01
CA SER A 20 -0.39 -9.76 15.91
C SER A 20 0.39 -9.93 17.22
N GLY A 21 0.54 -8.84 17.99
CA GLY A 21 1.21 -8.88 19.29
C GLY A 21 2.64 -9.43 19.19
N GLU A 22 2.96 -10.42 20.03
CA GLU A 22 4.31 -11.03 20.10
C GLU A 22 4.83 -11.59 18.77
N LYS A 23 3.92 -11.96 17.85
CA LYS A 23 4.31 -12.43 16.52
C LYS A 23 4.90 -11.28 15.67
N ILE A 24 4.39 -10.06 15.83
CA ILE A 24 4.95 -8.86 15.20
C ILE A 24 6.31 -8.54 15.84
N ASP A 25 6.41 -8.59 17.16
CA ASP A 25 7.66 -8.34 17.88
C ASP A 25 8.75 -9.29 17.39
N TYR A 26 8.42 -10.57 17.21
CA TYR A 26 9.35 -11.55 16.67
C TYR A 26 9.78 -11.23 15.22
N MET A 27 8.88 -10.78 14.37
CA MET A 27 9.24 -10.35 13.00
C MET A 27 10.16 -9.13 13.02
N LEU A 28 9.96 -8.21 13.96
CA LEU A 28 10.85 -7.05 14.15
C LEU A 28 12.24 -7.50 14.66
N GLU A 29 12.32 -8.48 15.55
CA GLU A 29 13.59 -9.07 16.01
C GLU A 29 14.35 -9.72 14.85
N LEU A 30 13.68 -10.51 14.01
CA LEU A 30 14.27 -11.12 12.82
C LEU A 30 14.88 -10.05 11.90
N ARG A 31 14.12 -9.00 11.62
CA ARG A 31 14.61 -7.90 10.80
C ARG A 31 15.78 -7.14 11.45
N ALA A 32 15.73 -6.89 12.74
CA ALA A 32 16.80 -6.21 13.48
C ALA A 32 18.10 -7.02 13.51
N SER A 33 18.02 -8.35 13.42
CA SER A 33 19.18 -9.22 13.31
C SER A 33 19.87 -9.19 11.93
N GLY A 34 19.36 -8.39 10.99
CA GLY A 34 19.84 -8.33 9.62
C GLY A 34 19.37 -9.48 8.73
N ASN A 35 18.38 -10.24 9.20
CA ASN A 35 17.82 -11.38 8.50
C ASN A 35 16.41 -11.06 8.00
N ASP A 36 16.29 -10.72 6.72
CA ASP A 36 15.01 -10.35 6.10
C ASP A 36 14.14 -11.56 5.68
N ILE A 37 14.59 -12.80 5.97
CA ILE A 37 13.85 -14.01 5.65
C ILE A 37 12.69 -14.22 6.63
N VAL A 38 11.64 -14.90 6.17
CA VAL A 38 10.43 -15.16 6.97
C VAL A 38 10.29 -16.62 7.41
N ALA A 39 11.07 -17.55 6.85
CA ALA A 39 11.03 -18.98 7.18
C ALA A 39 11.10 -19.28 8.69
N PRO A 40 11.97 -18.61 9.50
CA PRO A 40 12.06 -18.89 10.94
C PRO A 40 10.76 -18.66 11.71
N TYR A 41 9.84 -17.87 11.17
CA TYR A 41 8.53 -17.66 11.79
C TYR A 41 7.73 -18.97 11.91
N ALA A 42 7.71 -19.79 10.86
CA ALA A 42 6.98 -21.05 10.87
C ALA A 42 7.63 -22.10 11.78
N GLU A 43 8.93 -21.99 12.03
CA GLU A 43 9.62 -22.82 13.02
C GLU A 43 9.19 -22.48 14.45
N LYS A 44 9.03 -21.17 14.73
CA LYS A 44 8.62 -20.66 16.05
C LYS A 44 7.12 -20.85 16.31
N TYR A 45 6.31 -20.72 15.26
CA TYR A 45 4.84 -20.80 15.35
C TYR A 45 4.31 -21.97 14.50
N PRO A 46 4.17 -23.19 15.06
CA PRO A 46 3.80 -24.40 14.30
C PRO A 46 2.42 -24.37 13.64
N GLY A 47 1.56 -23.40 14.00
CA GLY A 47 0.27 -23.16 13.32
C GLY A 47 0.40 -22.46 11.97
N ALA A 48 1.56 -21.86 11.70
CA ALA A 48 1.87 -21.19 10.46
C ALA A 48 2.55 -22.13 9.46
N THR A 49 2.40 -21.83 8.16
CA THR A 49 3.05 -22.55 7.08
C THR A 49 4.00 -21.60 6.34
N PHE A 50 5.22 -22.05 6.07
CA PHE A 50 6.14 -21.36 5.16
C PHE A 50 6.08 -21.99 3.78
N VAL A 51 6.04 -21.15 2.75
CA VAL A 51 6.05 -21.55 1.34
C VAL A 51 7.23 -20.89 0.64
N GLU A 52 8.24 -21.70 0.35
CA GLU A 52 9.51 -21.26 -0.23
C GLU A 52 9.35 -20.75 -1.67
N GLY A 53 10.03 -19.67 -2.00
CA GLY A 53 10.18 -19.13 -3.35
C GLY A 53 8.90 -18.62 -4.01
N LYS A 54 7.78 -18.56 -3.27
CA LYS A 54 6.50 -18.06 -3.79
C LYS A 54 6.08 -16.75 -3.15
N ARG A 55 5.16 -16.04 -3.87
CA ARG A 55 4.45 -14.86 -3.39
C ARG A 55 3.08 -15.27 -2.84
N PRO A 56 2.47 -14.49 -1.90
CA PRO A 56 1.27 -14.89 -1.17
C PRO A 56 -0.04 -14.75 -1.96
N TRP A 57 0.00 -14.40 -3.24
CA TRP A 57 -1.18 -14.00 -4.00
C TRP A 57 -2.19 -15.13 -4.27
N GLU A 58 -1.80 -16.39 -4.04
CA GLU A 58 -2.71 -17.55 -4.10
C GLU A 58 -3.56 -17.70 -2.83
N VAL A 59 -3.18 -17.06 -1.72
CA VAL A 59 -3.92 -17.13 -0.46
C VAL A 59 -5.18 -16.28 -0.52
N LYS A 60 -6.32 -16.87 -0.17
CA LYS A 60 -7.60 -16.15 -0.14
C LYS A 60 -7.60 -15.08 0.96
N ALA A 61 -7.80 -13.83 0.58
CA ALA A 61 -7.87 -12.68 1.48
C ALA A 61 -8.83 -11.63 0.94
N ASP A 62 -9.40 -10.81 1.83
CA ASP A 62 -10.24 -9.67 1.44
C ASP A 62 -9.41 -8.49 0.92
N ILE A 63 -8.19 -8.35 1.40
CA ILE A 63 -7.29 -7.21 1.12
C ILE A 63 -5.92 -7.73 0.74
N ALA A 64 -5.35 -7.21 -0.35
CA ALA A 64 -3.97 -7.45 -0.77
C ALA A 64 -3.16 -6.16 -0.67
N LEU A 65 -1.99 -6.25 -0.03
CA LEU A 65 -1.08 -5.12 0.20
C LEU A 65 0.30 -5.44 -0.40
N PRO A 66 0.53 -5.18 -1.69
CA PRO A 66 1.85 -5.33 -2.30
C PRO A 66 2.77 -4.20 -1.80
N CYS A 67 3.76 -4.57 -0.99
CA CYS A 67 4.61 -3.62 -0.24
C CYS A 67 6.11 -3.84 -0.45
N ALA A 68 6.53 -4.71 -1.38
CA ALA A 68 7.93 -5.08 -1.53
C ALA A 68 8.62 -4.36 -2.70
N THR A 69 8.39 -4.81 -3.93
CA THR A 69 9.16 -4.36 -5.09
C THR A 69 8.26 -4.03 -6.29
N GLN A 70 8.86 -3.32 -7.27
CA GLN A 70 8.21 -3.06 -8.55
C GLN A 70 7.81 -4.37 -9.26
N ASN A 71 6.62 -4.36 -9.87
CA ASN A 71 6.08 -5.46 -10.68
C ASN A 71 6.04 -6.82 -9.95
N GLU A 72 5.86 -6.79 -8.63
CA GLU A 72 5.73 -8.02 -7.85
C GLU A 72 4.36 -8.70 -8.00
N LEU A 73 3.35 -7.98 -8.48
CA LEU A 73 2.01 -8.47 -8.74
C LEU A 73 1.69 -8.36 -10.23
N GLU A 74 1.68 -9.51 -10.90
CA GLU A 74 1.47 -9.62 -12.34
C GLU A 74 0.02 -10.02 -12.67
N ILE A 75 -0.32 -10.04 -13.97
CA ILE A 75 -1.69 -10.35 -14.43
C ILE A 75 -2.18 -11.73 -13.97
N ALA A 76 -1.30 -12.72 -13.85
CA ALA A 76 -1.67 -14.06 -13.38
C ALA A 76 -2.07 -14.03 -11.90
N ASP A 77 -1.34 -13.27 -11.08
CA ASP A 77 -1.61 -13.06 -9.67
C ASP A 77 -2.93 -12.31 -9.48
N ALA A 78 -3.13 -11.24 -10.28
CA ALA A 78 -4.37 -10.45 -10.24
C ALA A 78 -5.60 -11.32 -10.54
N LYS A 79 -5.54 -12.17 -11.57
CA LYS A 79 -6.62 -13.10 -11.88
C LYS A 79 -6.91 -14.08 -10.73
N THR A 80 -5.86 -14.55 -10.05
CA THR A 80 -6.00 -15.44 -8.89
C THR A 80 -6.65 -14.72 -7.71
N LEU A 81 -6.20 -13.51 -7.39
CA LEU A 81 -6.78 -12.69 -6.33
C LEU A 81 -8.26 -12.34 -6.60
N ILE A 82 -8.60 -11.99 -7.85
CA ILE A 82 -9.98 -11.72 -8.27
C ILE A 82 -10.85 -12.98 -8.12
N ALA A 83 -10.37 -14.13 -8.59
CA ALA A 83 -11.07 -15.40 -8.45
C ALA A 83 -11.28 -15.80 -6.99
N ASN A 84 -10.35 -15.45 -6.10
CA ASN A 84 -10.44 -15.65 -4.66
C ASN A 84 -11.35 -14.63 -3.95
N GLY A 85 -11.84 -13.60 -4.66
CA GLY A 85 -12.80 -12.62 -4.15
C GLY A 85 -12.15 -11.48 -3.37
N VAL A 86 -10.94 -11.07 -3.74
CA VAL A 86 -10.30 -9.87 -3.16
C VAL A 86 -11.19 -8.64 -3.37
N LYS A 87 -11.32 -7.81 -2.36
CA LYS A 87 -12.18 -6.60 -2.38
C LYS A 87 -11.38 -5.33 -2.56
N LEU A 88 -10.15 -5.32 -2.07
CA LEU A 88 -9.28 -4.15 -2.07
C LEU A 88 -7.84 -4.57 -2.33
N VAL A 89 -7.17 -3.84 -3.22
CA VAL A 89 -5.72 -3.84 -3.37
C VAL A 89 -5.22 -2.43 -3.05
N ALA A 90 -4.21 -2.28 -2.18
CA ALA A 90 -3.60 -1.00 -1.89
C ALA A 90 -2.07 -1.12 -1.92
N GLU A 91 -1.45 -0.34 -2.78
CA GLU A 91 -0.02 -0.40 -3.04
C GLU A 91 0.78 0.32 -1.96
N GLY A 92 1.56 -0.43 -1.17
CA GLY A 92 2.54 0.13 -0.25
C GLY A 92 3.90 0.40 -0.89
N ALA A 93 4.26 -0.40 -1.91
CA ALA A 93 5.47 -0.17 -2.70
C ALA A 93 5.24 0.84 -3.84
N ASN A 94 6.33 1.22 -4.50
CA ASN A 94 6.27 2.03 -5.71
C ASN A 94 6.04 1.12 -6.94
N MET A 95 4.88 1.26 -7.58
CA MET A 95 4.51 0.53 -8.79
C MET A 95 4.66 -1.01 -8.65
N PRO A 96 4.11 -1.63 -7.59
CA PRO A 96 4.26 -3.07 -7.40
C PRO A 96 3.37 -3.90 -8.33
N THR A 97 2.29 -3.32 -8.84
CA THR A 97 1.31 -3.98 -9.71
C THR A 97 1.57 -3.56 -11.16
N THR A 98 1.61 -4.53 -12.07
CA THR A 98 1.75 -4.23 -13.51
C THR A 98 0.51 -3.51 -14.05
N ILE A 99 0.64 -2.84 -15.19
CA ILE A 99 -0.47 -2.08 -15.80
C ILE A 99 -1.64 -3.03 -16.12
N GLU A 100 -1.34 -4.17 -16.72
CA GLU A 100 -2.34 -5.18 -17.09
C GLU A 100 -3.07 -5.75 -15.87
N ALA A 101 -2.34 -5.93 -14.76
CA ALA A 101 -2.92 -6.37 -13.49
C ALA A 101 -3.83 -5.30 -12.87
N THR A 102 -3.40 -4.03 -12.93
CA THR A 102 -4.20 -2.88 -12.47
C THR A 102 -5.51 -2.77 -13.26
N GLU A 103 -5.44 -2.86 -14.58
CA GLU A 103 -6.62 -2.84 -15.46
C GLU A 103 -7.59 -3.99 -15.11
N ALA A 104 -7.08 -5.19 -14.92
CA ALA A 104 -7.90 -6.34 -14.52
C ALA A 104 -8.62 -6.13 -13.18
N PHE A 105 -7.97 -5.55 -12.18
CA PHE A 105 -8.63 -5.21 -10.90
C PHE A 105 -9.74 -4.18 -11.08
N LEU A 106 -9.49 -3.13 -11.87
CA LEU A 106 -10.49 -2.09 -12.15
C LEU A 106 -11.69 -2.65 -12.90
N GLU A 107 -11.47 -3.47 -13.94
CA GLU A 107 -12.52 -4.15 -14.70
C GLU A 107 -13.37 -5.10 -13.84
N ALA A 108 -12.73 -5.80 -12.90
CA ALA A 108 -13.42 -6.68 -11.96
C ALA A 108 -14.16 -5.93 -10.83
N GLY A 109 -14.06 -4.60 -10.79
CA GLY A 109 -14.69 -3.77 -9.74
C GLY A 109 -14.01 -3.85 -8.38
N VAL A 110 -12.77 -4.33 -8.32
CA VAL A 110 -11.96 -4.32 -7.08
C VAL A 110 -11.53 -2.89 -6.78
N LEU A 111 -11.64 -2.47 -5.52
CA LEU A 111 -11.12 -1.17 -5.10
C LEU A 111 -9.59 -1.20 -5.18
N PHE A 112 -9.01 -0.27 -5.92
CA PHE A 112 -7.57 -0.21 -6.15
C PHE A 112 -6.99 1.12 -5.71
N GLY A 113 -6.17 1.10 -4.65
CA GLY A 113 -5.43 2.26 -4.14
C GLY A 113 -4.03 2.33 -4.76
N PRO A 114 -3.78 3.24 -5.73
CA PRO A 114 -2.49 3.32 -6.40
C PRO A 114 -1.40 3.82 -5.47
N GLY A 115 -0.17 3.36 -5.66
CA GLY A 115 1.00 3.67 -4.84
C GLY A 115 1.19 5.16 -4.62
N LYS A 116 1.08 5.96 -5.67
CA LYS A 116 1.20 7.44 -5.58
C LYS A 116 0.27 8.12 -4.58
N ALA A 117 -0.82 7.44 -4.16
CA ALA A 117 -1.73 7.91 -3.12
C ALA A 117 -1.60 7.06 -1.85
N ALA A 118 -1.64 5.73 -1.98
CA ALA A 118 -1.65 4.83 -0.84
C ALA A 118 -0.34 4.85 -0.04
N ASN A 119 0.82 4.98 -0.71
CA ASN A 119 2.13 5.03 -0.05
C ASN A 119 2.66 6.46 0.22
N ALA A 120 1.87 7.49 -0.05
CA ALA A 120 2.30 8.89 0.10
C ALA A 120 2.69 9.27 1.54
N GLY A 121 2.36 8.45 2.53
CA GLY A 121 2.74 8.67 3.92
C GLY A 121 4.26 8.76 4.13
N GLY A 122 5.04 7.95 3.42
CA GLY A 122 6.50 8.00 3.49
C GLY A 122 7.07 9.36 3.06
N VAL A 123 6.70 9.83 1.87
CA VAL A 123 7.17 11.12 1.36
C VAL A 123 6.58 12.30 2.14
N ALA A 124 5.36 12.18 2.65
CA ALA A 124 4.76 13.19 3.51
C ALA A 124 5.55 13.37 4.81
N THR A 125 5.96 12.28 5.44
CA THR A 125 6.80 12.31 6.64
C THR A 125 8.16 12.94 6.36
N SER A 126 8.80 12.63 5.22
CA SER A 126 10.03 13.30 4.79
C SER A 126 9.83 14.81 4.60
N GLY A 127 8.69 15.22 4.02
CA GLY A 127 8.34 16.64 3.90
C GLY A 127 8.16 17.32 5.26
N LEU A 128 7.54 16.64 6.22
CA LEU A 128 7.41 17.15 7.59
C LEU A 128 8.78 17.27 8.28
N GLU A 129 9.66 16.29 8.10
CA GLU A 129 11.04 16.34 8.60
C GLU A 129 11.80 17.56 8.05
N MET A 130 11.73 17.77 6.73
CA MET A 130 12.36 18.94 6.10
C MET A 130 11.80 20.26 6.65
N ALA A 131 10.49 20.35 6.86
CA ALA A 131 9.84 21.52 7.45
C ALA A 131 10.30 21.76 8.88
N GLN A 132 10.35 20.72 9.71
CA GLN A 132 10.84 20.77 11.10
C GLN A 132 12.30 21.23 11.14
N SER A 133 13.15 20.63 10.31
CA SER A 133 14.58 20.99 10.23
C SER A 133 14.79 22.42 9.78
N SER A 134 14.01 22.90 8.80
CA SER A 134 14.05 24.29 8.32
C SER A 134 13.66 25.29 9.40
N GLN A 135 12.69 24.97 10.24
CA GLN A 135 12.25 25.79 11.36
C GLN A 135 13.16 25.69 12.57
N ARG A 136 14.07 24.71 12.61
CA ARG A 136 14.94 24.40 13.75
C ARG A 136 14.15 24.10 15.03
N LEU A 137 13.00 23.48 14.91
CA LEU A 137 12.12 23.08 16.00
C LEU A 137 12.07 21.54 16.09
N TYR A 138 11.67 21.06 17.24
CA TYR A 138 11.40 19.65 17.47
C TYR A 138 9.90 19.46 17.71
N TRP A 139 9.28 18.58 16.92
CA TRP A 139 7.90 18.19 17.10
C TRP A 139 7.83 16.85 17.83
N THR A 140 6.80 16.67 18.62
CA THR A 140 6.53 15.37 19.24
C THR A 140 6.05 14.35 18.21
N ALA A 141 6.14 13.07 18.55
CA ALA A 141 5.62 11.99 17.69
C ALA A 141 4.12 12.19 17.40
N GLU A 142 3.35 12.65 18.39
CA GLU A 142 1.92 12.90 18.26
C GLU A 142 1.62 14.06 17.30
N GLU A 143 2.44 15.11 17.31
CA GLU A 143 2.29 16.24 16.37
C GLU A 143 2.56 15.80 14.94
N VAL A 144 3.59 15.00 14.72
CA VAL A 144 3.92 14.45 13.40
C VAL A 144 2.82 13.52 12.92
N ASP A 145 2.37 12.58 13.76
CA ASP A 145 1.32 11.62 13.43
C ASP A 145 0.01 12.32 13.07
N LYS A 146 -0.38 13.35 13.84
CA LYS A 146 -1.58 14.15 13.55
C LYS A 146 -1.50 14.86 12.19
N GLN A 147 -0.34 15.40 11.84
CA GLN A 147 -0.15 16.04 10.53
C GLN A 147 -0.18 15.01 9.40
N LEU A 148 0.50 13.87 9.58
CA LEU A 148 0.49 12.78 8.63
C LEU A 148 -0.92 12.25 8.40
N HIS A 149 -1.68 12.01 9.46
CA HIS A 149 -3.07 11.56 9.38
C HIS A 149 -3.93 12.52 8.56
N ARG A 150 -3.81 13.83 8.81
CA ARG A 150 -4.53 14.86 8.05
C ARG A 150 -4.14 14.83 6.57
N ILE A 151 -2.83 14.73 6.26
CA ILE A 151 -2.35 14.67 4.87
C ILE A 151 -2.96 13.47 4.15
N MET A 152 -2.98 12.29 4.78
CA MET A 152 -3.54 11.07 4.18
C MET A 152 -5.07 11.17 3.99
N LEU A 153 -5.79 11.78 4.91
CA LEU A 153 -7.23 12.07 4.75
C LEU A 153 -7.48 13.01 3.57
N ASP A 154 -6.67 14.06 3.42
CA ASP A 154 -6.81 15.03 2.32
C ASP A 154 -6.49 14.35 0.95
N ILE A 155 -5.48 13.49 0.90
CA ILE A 155 -5.17 12.70 -0.30
C ILE A 155 -6.36 11.80 -0.67
N HIS A 156 -6.89 11.05 0.29
CA HIS A 156 -8.06 10.20 0.06
C HIS A 156 -9.27 11.00 -0.43
N ALA A 157 -9.57 12.13 0.22
CA ALA A 157 -10.68 13.00 -0.18
C ALA A 157 -10.53 13.53 -1.61
N ASN A 158 -9.31 13.94 -2.00
CA ASN A 158 -9.02 14.39 -3.35
C ASN A 158 -9.14 13.25 -4.38
N CYS A 159 -8.61 12.06 -4.08
CA CYS A 159 -8.77 10.91 -4.95
C CYS A 159 -10.24 10.56 -5.15
N LYS A 160 -11.03 10.59 -4.08
CA LYS A 160 -12.47 10.36 -4.14
C LYS A 160 -13.18 11.42 -4.98
N LYS A 161 -12.87 12.70 -4.76
CA LYS A 161 -13.48 13.83 -5.49
C LYS A 161 -13.31 13.70 -7.01
N TYR A 162 -12.11 13.37 -7.46
CA TYR A 162 -11.79 13.32 -8.88
C TYR A 162 -11.92 11.91 -9.49
N GLY A 163 -12.04 10.86 -8.68
CA GLY A 163 -12.21 9.48 -9.12
C GLY A 163 -13.66 9.00 -9.14
N SER A 164 -14.60 9.82 -8.63
CA SER A 164 -16.03 9.53 -8.67
C SER A 164 -16.60 10.05 -9.97
N ALA A 165 -17.32 9.22 -10.72
CA ALA A 165 -18.08 9.62 -11.90
C ALA A 165 -19.56 9.29 -11.70
N GLU A 166 -20.42 10.11 -12.30
CA GLU A 166 -21.88 9.90 -12.26
C GLU A 166 -22.25 8.55 -12.89
N GLY A 167 -23.04 7.76 -12.18
CA GLY A 167 -23.45 6.42 -12.61
C GLY A 167 -22.46 5.29 -12.35
N GLN A 168 -21.28 5.57 -11.78
CA GLN A 168 -20.33 4.53 -11.37
C GLN A 168 -20.54 4.11 -9.90
N ALA A 169 -20.59 2.80 -9.68
CA ALA A 169 -20.74 2.25 -8.32
C ALA A 169 -19.44 2.36 -7.49
N ASN A 170 -18.28 2.29 -8.15
CA ASN A 170 -16.98 2.29 -7.51
C ASN A 170 -16.16 3.53 -7.87
N ILE A 171 -15.39 4.01 -6.91
CA ILE A 171 -14.44 5.10 -7.11
C ILE A 171 -13.22 4.57 -7.85
N ASN A 172 -12.82 5.25 -8.94
CA ASN A 172 -11.55 4.98 -9.61
C ASN A 172 -10.43 5.83 -8.98
N TYR A 173 -9.76 5.28 -7.96
CA TYR A 173 -8.67 5.98 -7.27
C TYR A 173 -7.45 6.23 -8.15
N VAL A 174 -7.24 5.45 -9.21
CA VAL A 174 -6.14 5.68 -10.16
C VAL A 174 -6.37 6.97 -10.94
N VAL A 175 -7.57 7.13 -11.51
CA VAL A 175 -7.98 8.38 -12.16
C VAL A 175 -7.99 9.53 -11.16
N GLY A 176 -8.57 9.30 -9.96
CA GLY A 176 -8.66 10.31 -8.91
C GLY A 176 -7.30 10.87 -8.50
N ALA A 177 -6.32 10.02 -8.28
CA ALA A 177 -4.97 10.43 -7.91
C ALA A 177 -4.26 11.21 -9.05
N ASN A 178 -4.42 10.76 -10.29
CA ASN A 178 -3.83 11.43 -11.45
C ASN A 178 -4.43 12.81 -11.67
N VAL A 179 -5.76 12.92 -11.68
CA VAL A 179 -6.45 14.18 -11.89
C VAL A 179 -6.22 15.15 -10.76
N ALA A 180 -6.21 14.71 -9.51
CA ALA A 180 -5.91 15.55 -8.35
C ALA A 180 -4.51 16.20 -8.45
N GLY A 181 -3.51 15.42 -8.87
CA GLY A 181 -2.16 15.94 -9.11
C GLY A 181 -2.10 16.90 -10.28
N PHE A 182 -2.74 16.55 -11.41
CA PHE A 182 -2.76 17.38 -12.61
C PHE A 182 -3.44 18.74 -12.36
N VAL A 183 -4.59 18.78 -11.75
CA VAL A 183 -5.35 20.03 -11.48
C VAL A 183 -4.50 21.02 -10.70
N LYS A 184 -3.75 20.55 -9.72
CA LYS A 184 -2.87 21.40 -8.90
C LYS A 184 -1.80 22.11 -9.73
N VAL A 185 -1.22 21.41 -10.71
CA VAL A 185 -0.22 21.96 -11.63
C VAL A 185 -0.87 22.87 -12.67
N ALA A 186 -1.99 22.44 -13.23
CA ALA A 186 -2.73 23.21 -14.24
C ALA A 186 -3.22 24.56 -13.68
N ASP A 187 -3.77 24.58 -12.46
CA ASP A 187 -4.20 25.82 -11.80
C ASP A 187 -3.02 26.76 -11.56
N ALA A 188 -1.86 26.24 -11.16
CA ALA A 188 -0.65 27.04 -11.00
C ALA A 188 -0.18 27.63 -12.33
N MET A 189 -0.20 26.84 -13.41
CA MET A 189 0.15 27.31 -14.77
C MET A 189 -0.82 28.40 -15.22
N LEU A 190 -2.12 28.24 -15.04
CA LEU A 190 -3.11 29.25 -15.39
C LEU A 190 -2.91 30.55 -14.59
N ALA A 191 -2.58 30.45 -13.30
CA ALA A 191 -2.34 31.62 -12.45
C ALA A 191 -1.06 32.37 -12.82
N GLN A 192 -0.02 31.67 -13.27
CA GLN A 192 1.27 32.25 -13.63
C GLN A 192 1.37 32.65 -15.10
N GLY A 193 0.46 32.21 -15.95
CA GLY A 193 0.49 32.33 -17.39
C GLY A 193 1.27 31.17 -18.05
N VAL A 194 0.86 30.86 -19.27
CA VAL A 194 1.54 29.88 -20.16
C VAL A 194 2.29 30.68 -21.19
N TYR A 195 3.61 30.66 -21.17
CA TYR A 195 4.49 31.33 -22.11
C TYR A 195 5.12 30.32 -23.04
#